data_07f85d971c000445d8f138d1133955e8
#
_entry.id   07f85d971c000445d8f138d1133955e8
#
_cell.length_a   1.000
_cell.length_b   1.000
_cell.length_c   1.000
_cell.angle_alpha   90.00
_cell.angle_beta   90.00
_cell.angle_gamma   90.00
#
_symmetry.space_group_name_H-M   'P 1'
#
loop_
_entity.id
_entity.type
_entity.pdbx_description
1 polymer ?
#
loop_
_entity_poly.entity_id
_entity_poly.type
_entity_poly.pdbx_seq_one_letter_code
_entity_poly.pdbx_strand_id
1 'polypeptide(L)'
;MERMGFEQDKRVVKVMGNRPCIEFVGGKEWHFDSQLEYKWAQYLEFLKQAEKIRDWDFHCWPEPFYFIGVKKAPVQYTPDFLVTENDGTEVIQELKGHHDGPTNSKLARMAEYYPDKIMELVLQSIPKGSKGANRRHTAKKYTRRIIDASVIFRQMGALIK
;
A
#
# COMPACT_ATOMS: atom_id res chain seq x y z
N MET A 1 -18.36 -16.97 -37.12
CA MET A 1 -17.54 -17.18 -35.90
C MET A 1 -17.01 -15.84 -35.46
N GLU A 2 -17.72 -15.18 -34.58
CA GLU A 2 -17.31 -13.89 -34.01
C GLU A 2 -16.30 -14.15 -32.89
N ARG A 3 -15.12 -13.57 -33.04
CA ARG A 3 -14.12 -13.52 -31.96
C ARG A 3 -14.61 -12.51 -30.93
N MET A 4 -15.17 -12.97 -29.84
CA MET A 4 -15.33 -12.11 -28.66
C MET A 4 -13.95 -11.77 -28.11
N GLY A 5 -13.52 -10.56 -28.39
CA GLY A 5 -12.25 -10.04 -27.90
C GLY A 5 -12.32 -9.76 -26.40
N PHE A 6 -11.32 -10.25 -25.69
CA PHE A 6 -11.05 -9.92 -24.28
C PHE A 6 -10.63 -8.45 -24.12
N GLU A 7 -11.53 -7.51 -24.36
CA GLU A 7 -11.27 -6.08 -24.16
C GLU A 7 -11.74 -5.56 -22.80
N GLN A 8 -12.30 -6.44 -21.96
CA GLN A 8 -12.84 -6.06 -20.66
C GLN A 8 -11.78 -5.85 -19.58
N ASP A 9 -10.56 -6.37 -19.75
CA ASP A 9 -9.54 -6.34 -18.69
C ASP A 9 -8.86 -4.97 -18.54
N LYS A 10 -8.74 -4.20 -19.61
CA LYS A 10 -8.12 -2.87 -19.57
C LYS A 10 -9.00 -1.80 -18.90
N ARG A 11 -10.33 -1.94 -18.94
CA ARG A 11 -11.26 -1.00 -18.31
C ARG A 11 -11.34 -1.23 -16.79
N VAL A 12 -11.25 -2.45 -16.33
CA VAL A 12 -11.28 -2.80 -14.90
C VAL A 12 -10.05 -2.27 -14.18
N VAL A 13 -8.87 -2.37 -14.79
CA VAL A 13 -7.62 -1.83 -14.22
C VAL A 13 -7.64 -0.31 -14.14
N LYS A 14 -8.26 0.38 -15.11
CA LYS A 14 -8.38 1.85 -15.12
C LYS A 14 -9.42 2.38 -14.14
N VAL A 15 -10.39 1.56 -13.73
CA VAL A 15 -11.44 1.89 -12.76
C VAL A 15 -10.96 1.70 -11.30
N MET A 16 -9.87 0.97 -11.06
CA MET A 16 -9.30 0.75 -9.73
C MET A 16 -8.45 1.94 -9.22
N GLY A 17 -8.21 2.97 -10.02
CA GLY A 17 -7.54 4.19 -9.55
C GLY A 17 -8.48 5.04 -8.70
N ASN A 18 -7.99 5.73 -7.74
CA ASN A 18 -8.48 6.90 -6.99
C ASN A 18 -10.02 7.13 -6.88
N ARG A 19 -10.82 6.09 -6.67
CA ARG A 19 -12.24 6.27 -6.31
C ARG A 19 -12.40 6.01 -4.82
N PRO A 20 -12.72 7.05 -4.02
CA PRO A 20 -13.06 6.87 -2.63
C PRO A 20 -14.27 5.93 -2.48
N CYS A 21 -14.27 5.17 -1.41
CA CYS A 21 -15.40 4.31 -1.05
C CYS A 21 -15.56 4.20 0.46
N ILE A 22 -16.79 3.87 0.87
CA ILE A 22 -17.12 3.56 2.25
C ILE A 22 -17.49 2.09 2.29
N GLU A 23 -16.74 1.29 3.04
CA GLU A 23 -16.88 -0.16 3.05
C GLU A 23 -16.69 -0.73 4.46
N PHE A 24 -17.32 -1.86 4.73
CA PHE A 24 -17.12 -2.61 5.97
C PHE A 24 -16.01 -3.63 5.79
N VAL A 25 -15.01 -3.56 6.67
CA VAL A 25 -13.93 -4.56 6.76
C VAL A 25 -13.71 -4.87 8.24
N GLY A 26 -13.67 -6.15 8.60
CA GLY A 26 -13.48 -6.58 9.98
C GLY A 26 -14.59 -6.13 10.93
N GLY A 27 -15.81 -5.95 10.43
CA GLY A 27 -16.98 -5.51 11.22
C GLY A 27 -17.02 -4.01 11.53
N LYS A 28 -16.13 -3.22 10.95
CA LYS A 28 -16.06 -1.76 11.11
C LYS A 28 -16.19 -1.08 9.75
N GLU A 29 -16.89 0.07 9.74
CA GLU A 29 -16.98 0.96 8.58
C GLU A 29 -15.68 1.76 8.42
N TRP A 30 -15.18 1.83 7.20
CA TRP A 30 -13.98 2.56 6.83
C TRP A 30 -14.22 3.46 5.62
N HIS A 31 -13.56 4.61 5.61
CA HIS A 31 -13.56 5.55 4.49
C HIS A 31 -12.20 5.47 3.80
N PHE A 32 -12.15 4.75 2.67
CA PHE A 32 -10.93 4.59 1.88
C PHE A 32 -10.84 5.65 0.79
N ASP A 33 -9.65 6.18 0.55
CA ASP A 33 -9.40 7.16 -0.50
C ASP A 33 -9.29 6.52 -1.89
N SER A 34 -9.11 5.20 -1.93
CA SER A 34 -8.98 4.44 -3.19
C SER A 34 -9.48 3.00 -3.06
N GLN A 35 -9.78 2.41 -4.22
CA GLN A 35 -10.12 0.98 -4.31
C GLN A 35 -8.90 0.08 -3.96
N LEU A 36 -7.68 0.55 -4.18
CA LEU A 36 -6.48 -0.17 -3.78
C LEU A 36 -6.41 -0.32 -2.26
N GLU A 37 -6.67 0.76 -1.52
CA GLU A 37 -6.71 0.73 -0.05
C GLU A 37 -7.79 -0.22 0.48
N TYR A 38 -8.99 -0.16 -0.09
CA TYR A 38 -10.07 -1.09 0.29
C TYR A 38 -9.68 -2.56 0.09
N LYS A 39 -9.14 -2.90 -1.08
CA LYS A 39 -8.70 -4.27 -1.37
C LYS A 39 -7.55 -4.70 -0.47
N TRP A 40 -6.64 -3.78 -0.18
CA TRP A 40 -5.54 -4.05 0.74
C TRP A 40 -6.03 -4.31 2.16
N ALA A 41 -7.00 -3.52 2.65
CA ALA A 41 -7.64 -3.74 3.94
C ALA A 41 -8.32 -5.11 4.02
N GLN A 42 -9.00 -5.57 2.95
CA GLN A 42 -9.56 -6.92 2.89
C GLN A 42 -8.49 -8.00 3.00
N TYR A 43 -7.34 -7.81 2.36
CA TYR A 43 -6.20 -8.73 2.46
C TYR A 43 -5.62 -8.74 3.88
N LEU A 44 -5.44 -7.58 4.51
CA LEU A 44 -4.94 -7.50 5.89
C LEU A 44 -5.92 -8.15 6.87
N GLU A 45 -7.21 -7.96 6.69
CA GLU A 45 -8.22 -8.63 7.51
C GLU A 45 -8.19 -10.15 7.33
N PHE A 46 -8.00 -10.63 6.08
CA PHE A 46 -7.79 -12.05 5.83
C PHE A 46 -6.56 -12.58 6.57
N LEU A 47 -5.44 -11.86 6.55
CA LEU A 47 -4.23 -12.24 7.29
C LEU A 47 -4.45 -12.26 8.80
N LYS A 48 -5.21 -11.31 9.33
CA LYS A 48 -5.57 -11.27 10.75
C LYS A 48 -6.42 -12.47 11.14
N GLN A 49 -7.46 -12.79 10.38
CA GLN A 49 -8.31 -13.95 10.59
C GLN A 49 -7.56 -15.28 10.45
N ALA A 50 -6.56 -15.33 9.56
CA ALA A 50 -5.67 -16.48 9.41
C ALA A 50 -4.52 -16.52 10.44
N GLU A 51 -4.53 -15.63 11.43
CA GLU A 51 -3.52 -15.51 12.49
C GLU A 51 -2.08 -15.29 11.96
N LYS A 52 -1.96 -14.68 10.76
CA LYS A 52 -0.66 -14.34 10.13
C LYS A 52 -0.13 -13.00 10.59
N ILE A 53 -1.01 -12.10 11.03
CA ILE A 53 -0.70 -10.85 11.70
C ILE A 53 -1.59 -10.73 12.94
N ARG A 54 -1.19 -9.91 13.90
CA ARG A 54 -1.98 -9.65 15.11
C ARG A 54 -3.14 -8.71 14.83
N ASP A 55 -2.85 -7.60 14.14
CA ASP A 55 -3.84 -6.55 13.86
C ASP A 55 -3.38 -5.64 12.73
N TRP A 56 -4.29 -4.81 12.24
CA TRP A 56 -4.03 -3.73 11.31
C TRP A 56 -4.93 -2.53 11.59
N ASP A 57 -4.51 -1.35 11.18
CA ASP A 57 -5.29 -0.12 11.25
C ASP A 57 -5.03 0.76 10.03
N PHE A 58 -5.97 1.65 9.73
CA PHE A 58 -5.92 2.54 8.57
C PHE A 58 -6.08 3.99 9.03
N HIS A 59 -5.20 4.88 8.55
CA HIS A 59 -5.17 6.29 8.94
C HIS A 59 -5.26 6.52 10.45
N CYS A 60 -4.55 5.70 11.23
CA CYS A 60 -4.68 5.66 12.68
C CYS A 60 -3.85 6.72 13.43
N TRP A 61 -3.09 7.53 12.72
CA TRP A 61 -2.26 8.54 13.36
C TRP A 61 -3.07 9.81 13.62
N PRO A 62 -3.12 10.30 14.88
CA PRO A 62 -3.84 11.52 15.22
C PRO A 62 -3.19 12.76 14.60
N GLU A 63 -1.88 12.70 14.35
CA GLU A 63 -1.10 13.75 13.68
C GLU A 63 -0.14 13.16 12.65
N PRO A 64 0.23 13.94 11.61
CA PRO A 64 1.26 13.54 10.66
C PRO A 64 2.63 13.40 11.33
N PHE A 65 3.51 12.63 10.69
CA PHE A 65 4.94 12.69 10.98
C PHE A 65 5.51 13.98 10.37
N TYR A 66 6.04 14.87 11.20
CA TYR A 66 6.62 16.14 10.77
C TYR A 66 8.12 16.02 10.52
N PHE A 67 8.60 16.60 9.42
CA PHE A 67 10.01 16.68 9.07
C PHE A 67 10.55 18.08 9.39
N ILE A 68 10.91 18.31 10.65
CA ILE A 68 11.29 19.61 11.16
C ILE A 68 12.56 20.15 10.47
N GLY A 69 12.50 21.40 10.00
CA GLY A 69 13.61 22.05 9.29
C GLY A 69 13.65 21.77 7.78
N VAL A 70 12.79 20.89 7.27
CA VAL A 70 12.68 20.65 5.83
C VAL A 70 11.90 21.77 5.15
N LYS A 71 12.50 22.40 4.12
CA LYS A 71 11.90 23.52 3.38
C LYS A 71 11.18 23.08 2.10
N LYS A 72 11.56 21.94 1.52
CA LYS A 72 10.93 21.38 0.31
C LYS A 72 9.97 20.26 0.67
N ALA A 73 8.82 20.24 -0.01
CA ALA A 73 7.86 19.15 0.14
C ALA A 73 8.49 17.75 -0.16
N PRO A 74 8.03 16.71 0.53
CA PRO A 74 7.07 16.70 1.62
C PRO A 74 7.68 17.18 2.94
N VAL A 75 6.95 18.02 3.68
CA VAL A 75 7.35 18.53 5.01
C VAL A 75 6.70 17.73 6.14
N GLN A 76 5.72 16.94 5.81
CA GLN A 76 5.00 16.03 6.70
C GLN A 76 4.49 14.81 5.93
N TYR A 77 4.11 13.77 6.66
CA TYR A 77 3.62 12.54 6.08
C TYR A 77 2.62 11.85 7.00
N THR A 78 1.47 11.46 6.46
CA THR A 78 0.50 10.59 7.12
C THR A 78 0.49 9.25 6.39
N PRO A 79 0.91 8.15 7.06
CA PRO A 79 0.89 6.82 6.46
C PRO A 79 -0.51 6.28 6.21
N ASP A 80 -0.62 5.32 5.30
CA ASP A 80 -1.91 4.67 5.01
C ASP A 80 -2.25 3.60 6.04
N PHE A 81 -1.41 2.59 6.23
CA PHE A 81 -1.69 1.45 7.12
C PHE A 81 -0.63 1.26 8.20
N LEU A 82 -1.08 0.81 9.35
CA LEU A 82 -0.25 0.22 10.40
C LEU A 82 -0.59 -1.27 10.50
N VAL A 83 0.43 -2.12 10.41
CA VAL A 83 0.31 -3.56 10.61
C VAL A 83 1.06 -3.94 11.88
N THR A 84 0.40 -4.64 12.78
CA THR A 84 1.05 -5.21 13.97
C THR A 84 1.27 -6.71 13.73
N GLU A 85 2.52 -7.12 13.67
CA GLU A 85 2.91 -8.52 13.52
C GLU A 85 2.63 -9.31 14.81
N ASN A 86 2.66 -10.63 14.74
CA ASN A 86 2.32 -11.49 15.88
C ASN A 86 3.27 -11.32 17.08
N ASP A 87 4.51 -10.93 16.84
CA ASP A 87 5.51 -10.62 17.87
C ASP A 87 5.39 -9.20 18.47
N GLY A 88 4.44 -8.40 17.96
CA GLY A 88 4.22 -7.01 18.37
C GLY A 88 4.98 -5.98 17.55
N THR A 89 5.78 -6.39 16.56
CA THR A 89 6.45 -5.46 15.64
C THR A 89 5.42 -4.65 14.86
N GLU A 90 5.57 -3.34 14.85
CA GLU A 90 4.75 -2.42 14.08
C GLU A 90 5.41 -2.08 12.75
N VAL A 91 4.66 -2.22 11.67
CA VAL A 91 5.09 -1.96 10.30
C VAL A 91 4.17 -0.97 9.65
N ILE A 92 4.72 0.11 9.15
CA ILE A 92 4.00 1.13 8.38
C ILE A 92 3.99 0.73 6.91
N GLN A 93 2.82 0.70 6.29
CA GLN A 93 2.67 0.41 4.87
C GLN A 93 2.14 1.62 4.12
N GLU A 94 2.89 2.07 3.12
CA GLU A 94 2.49 3.10 2.17
C GLU A 94 2.02 2.44 0.88
N LEU A 95 0.81 2.80 0.43
CA LEU A 95 0.20 2.28 -0.78
C LEU A 95 0.32 3.27 -1.94
N LYS A 96 0.70 2.78 -3.11
CA LYS A 96 0.77 3.58 -4.33
C LYS A 96 0.21 2.83 -5.54
N GLY A 97 -0.72 3.48 -6.24
CA GLY A 97 -1.14 3.04 -7.57
C GLY A 97 0.00 3.18 -8.57
N HIS A 98 0.74 4.27 -8.45
CA HIS A 98 1.93 4.55 -9.26
C HIS A 98 3.08 5.03 -8.37
N HIS A 99 4.24 4.41 -8.51
CA HIS A 99 5.44 4.78 -7.77
C HIS A 99 6.10 6.02 -8.36
N ASP A 100 6.13 7.11 -7.61
CA ASP A 100 6.65 8.41 -8.03
C ASP A 100 7.86 8.88 -7.19
N GLY A 101 8.44 10.02 -7.57
CA GLY A 101 9.57 10.63 -6.85
C GLY A 101 9.22 11.11 -5.44
N PRO A 102 8.08 11.79 -5.22
CA PRO A 102 7.64 12.21 -3.88
C PRO A 102 7.50 11.06 -2.89
N THR A 103 7.11 9.87 -3.33
CA THR A 103 7.08 8.66 -2.47
C THR A 103 8.46 8.36 -1.92
N ASN A 104 9.49 8.32 -2.77
CA ASN A 104 10.87 8.07 -2.32
C ASN A 104 11.37 9.16 -1.36
N SER A 105 10.98 10.41 -1.57
CA SER A 105 11.34 11.50 -0.68
C SER A 105 10.70 11.33 0.71
N LYS A 106 9.45 10.88 0.79
CA LYS A 106 8.79 10.55 2.06
C LYS A 106 9.51 9.41 2.78
N LEU A 107 9.82 8.33 2.07
CA LEU A 107 10.51 7.17 2.62
C LEU A 107 11.91 7.54 3.15
N ALA A 108 12.68 8.33 2.39
CA ALA A 108 13.98 8.81 2.82
C ALA A 108 13.90 9.66 4.09
N ARG A 109 12.91 10.55 4.18
CA ARG A 109 12.70 11.39 5.36
C ARG A 109 12.22 10.59 6.57
N MET A 110 11.36 9.60 6.36
CA MET A 110 11.00 8.69 7.44
C MET A 110 12.22 7.96 8.00
N ALA A 111 13.10 7.47 7.13
CA ALA A 111 14.34 6.81 7.58
C ALA A 111 15.29 7.76 8.32
N GLU A 112 15.35 9.03 7.95
CA GLU A 112 16.20 10.04 8.57
C GLU A 112 15.63 10.54 9.92
N TYR A 113 14.35 10.89 9.95
CA TYR A 113 13.71 11.52 11.11
C TYR A 113 13.12 10.53 12.10
N TYR A 114 12.73 9.35 11.63
CA TYR A 114 12.08 8.29 12.42
C TYR A 114 12.73 6.93 12.14
N PRO A 115 14.03 6.76 12.43
CA PRO A 115 14.80 5.56 12.05
C PRO A 115 14.33 4.28 12.76
N ASP A 116 13.56 4.39 13.84
CA ASP A 116 12.95 3.28 14.55
C ASP A 116 11.69 2.72 13.87
N LYS A 117 11.13 3.43 12.90
CA LYS A 117 9.93 3.00 12.17
C LYS A 117 10.28 2.09 11.00
N ILE A 118 9.57 0.97 10.91
CA ILE A 118 9.71 0.02 9.81
C ILE A 118 8.72 0.39 8.72
N MET A 119 9.23 0.66 7.52
CA MET A 119 8.43 1.02 6.35
C MET A 119 8.37 -0.12 5.34
N GLU A 120 7.21 -0.32 4.74
CA GLU A 120 6.99 -1.14 3.55
C GLU A 120 6.26 -0.32 2.48
N LEU A 121 6.63 -0.52 1.22
CA LEU A 121 5.96 0.08 0.08
C LEU A 121 5.12 -0.97 -0.64
N VAL A 122 3.82 -0.70 -0.76
CA VAL A 122 2.87 -1.55 -1.48
C VAL A 122 2.52 -0.86 -2.79
N LEU A 123 2.90 -1.46 -3.90
CA LEU A 123 2.55 -0.99 -5.23
C LEU A 123 1.36 -1.77 -5.77
N GLN A 124 0.45 -1.10 -6.45
CA GLN A 124 -0.69 -1.75 -7.12
C GLN A 124 -0.20 -2.87 -8.05
N SER A 125 0.87 -2.60 -8.79
CA SER A 125 1.58 -3.58 -9.59
C SER A 125 3.03 -3.16 -9.83
N ILE A 126 3.92 -4.13 -9.97
CA ILE A 126 5.30 -3.89 -10.39
C ILE A 126 5.40 -4.21 -11.88
N PRO A 127 5.79 -3.23 -12.74
CA PRO A 127 5.96 -3.48 -14.16
C PRO A 127 7.01 -4.56 -14.42
N LYS A 128 6.77 -5.39 -15.42
CA LYS A 128 7.78 -6.33 -15.92
C LYS A 128 8.94 -5.58 -16.56
N GLY A 129 10.15 -6.13 -16.47
CA GLY A 129 11.36 -5.52 -17.03
C GLY A 129 11.89 -4.36 -16.20
N SER A 130 12.57 -3.41 -16.87
CA SER A 130 13.33 -2.34 -16.21
C SER A 130 12.53 -1.07 -15.90
N LYS A 131 11.27 -0.97 -16.32
CA LYS A 131 10.44 0.22 -16.08
C LYS A 131 10.31 0.48 -14.57
N GLY A 132 10.75 1.67 -14.14
CA GLY A 132 10.71 2.06 -12.72
C GLY A 132 11.73 1.35 -11.81
N ALA A 133 12.67 0.56 -12.38
CA ALA A 133 13.64 -0.20 -11.60
C ALA A 133 14.54 0.68 -10.73
N ASN A 134 15.02 1.81 -11.25
CA ASN A 134 15.86 2.74 -10.48
C ASN A 134 15.10 3.34 -9.30
N ARG A 135 13.83 3.67 -9.49
CA ARG A 135 12.98 4.22 -8.44
C ARG A 135 12.73 3.20 -7.33
N ARG A 136 12.45 1.94 -7.68
CA ARG A 136 12.33 0.84 -6.71
C ARG A 136 13.67 0.54 -6.02
N HIS A 137 14.77 0.60 -6.74
CA HIS A 137 16.12 0.43 -6.14
C HIS A 137 16.37 1.48 -5.05
N THR A 138 16.00 2.74 -5.31
CA THR A 138 16.09 3.81 -4.30
C THR A 138 15.17 3.53 -3.11
N ALA A 139 13.91 3.16 -3.34
CA ALA A 139 12.94 2.87 -2.28
C ALA A 139 13.40 1.70 -1.38
N LYS A 140 14.06 0.69 -1.92
CA LYS A 140 14.59 -0.45 -1.15
C LYS A 140 15.61 -0.07 -0.08
N LYS A 141 16.25 1.10 -0.20
CA LYS A 141 17.17 1.60 0.82
C LYS A 141 16.46 2.01 2.12
N TYR A 142 15.17 2.33 2.02
CA TYR A 142 14.36 2.92 3.09
C TYR A 142 13.19 2.04 3.52
N THR A 143 13.00 0.90 2.88
CA THR A 143 11.89 -0.02 3.15
C THR A 143 12.40 -1.42 3.44
N ARG A 144 11.70 -2.12 4.32
CA ARG A 144 11.95 -3.54 4.57
C ARG A 144 11.72 -4.38 3.31
N ARG A 145 10.67 -4.04 2.55
CA ARG A 145 10.34 -4.67 1.26
C ARG A 145 9.41 -3.79 0.43
N ILE A 146 9.37 -4.11 -0.87
CA ILE A 146 8.37 -3.60 -1.81
C ILE A 146 7.45 -4.76 -2.20
N ILE A 147 6.14 -4.55 -2.08
CA ILE A 147 5.12 -5.58 -2.29
C ILE A 147 4.36 -5.27 -3.59
N ASP A 148 4.17 -6.27 -4.42
CA ASP A 148 3.28 -6.21 -5.59
C ASP A 148 1.88 -6.69 -5.20
N ALA A 149 0.95 -5.76 -5.00
CA ALA A 149 -0.41 -6.08 -4.59
C ALA A 149 -1.16 -6.89 -5.66
N SER A 150 -0.86 -6.72 -6.94
CA SER A 150 -1.52 -7.46 -8.02
C SER A 150 -1.26 -8.96 -7.96
N VAL A 151 -0.09 -9.37 -7.50
CA VAL A 151 0.24 -10.78 -7.30
C VAL A 151 -0.61 -11.36 -6.17
N ILE A 152 -0.69 -10.63 -5.06
CA ILE A 152 -1.48 -11.05 -3.88
C ILE A 152 -2.96 -11.14 -4.23
N PHE A 153 -3.53 -10.14 -4.90
CA PHE A 153 -4.95 -10.14 -5.26
C PHE A 153 -5.31 -11.27 -6.23
N ARG A 154 -4.42 -11.65 -7.14
CA ARG A 154 -4.63 -12.82 -8.00
C ARG A 154 -4.65 -14.11 -7.19
N GLN A 155 -3.77 -14.25 -6.21
CA GLN A 155 -3.73 -15.41 -5.32
C GLN A 155 -5.00 -15.50 -4.47
N MET A 156 -5.46 -14.38 -3.90
CA MET A 156 -6.73 -14.32 -3.16
C MET A 156 -7.92 -14.71 -4.03
N GLY A 157 -8.01 -14.20 -5.25
CA GLY A 157 -9.07 -14.54 -6.20
C GLY A 157 -9.10 -16.03 -6.57
N ALA A 158 -7.97 -16.72 -6.53
CA ALA A 158 -7.89 -18.15 -6.74
C ALA A 158 -8.37 -18.98 -5.53
N LEU A 159 -8.28 -18.40 -4.31
CA LEU A 159 -8.71 -19.06 -3.07
C LEU A 159 -10.22 -18.94 -2.80
N ILE A 160 -10.88 -17.96 -3.42
CA ILE A 160 -12.31 -17.65 -3.22
C ILE A 160 -13.20 -18.38 -4.26
N LYS A 161 -12.63 -19.11 -5.20
CA LYS A 161 -13.37 -19.88 -6.25
C LYS A 161 -13.77 -21.27 -5.77
#